data_1838099d636ee7935b1357475f634bba
#
_entry.id   1838099d636ee7935b1357475f634bba
#
_cell.length_a   1.000
_cell.length_b   1.000
_cell.length_c   1.000
_cell.angle_alpha   90.00
_cell.angle_beta   90.00
_cell.angle_gamma   90.00
#
_symmetry.space_group_name_H-M   'P 1'
#
loop_
_entity.id
_entity.type
_entity.pdbx_description
1 polymer ?
#
loop_
_entity_poly.entity_id
_entity_poly.type
_entity_poly.pdbx_seq_one_letter_code
_entity_poly.pdbx_strand_id
1 'polypeptide(L)'
;MRIAIIDYGVGNMRSVEKGFAYVGVPAKVTDDPAEIESADAIVLPGVGAFESGMRHIEPLKKVVLDRVDAGVPMLGVCLGMQMLFEESEEGGLHRGLGLVKGRITRFSNGLKVPHMGWNSLDIKKQHPLLDGIKSGSFAYFVHSYKAPVSESTVASADYGGEFTAVVSGDRPNVVGTQFHPEKSSDAGLRMLKNFAGAIK
;
A
#
# COMPACT_ATOMS: atom_id res chain seq x y z
N MET A 1 16.95 -2.94 12.85
CA MET A 1 15.82 -2.87 11.88
C MET A 1 15.49 -1.41 11.65
N ARG A 2 15.59 -0.96 10.40
CA ARG A 2 15.36 0.42 9.94
C ARG A 2 14.27 0.39 8.89
N ILE A 3 13.10 0.91 9.21
CA ILE A 3 11.99 1.06 8.25
C ILE A 3 12.00 2.49 7.74
N ALA A 4 12.17 2.68 6.42
CA ALA A 4 12.05 3.98 5.77
C ALA A 4 10.61 4.19 5.27
N ILE A 5 9.97 5.24 5.76
CA ILE A 5 8.70 5.75 5.21
C ILE A 5 9.07 6.83 4.21
N ILE A 6 8.79 6.59 2.94
CA ILE A 6 9.22 7.48 1.86
C ILE A 6 8.42 8.80 1.91
N ASP A 7 9.15 9.89 2.09
CA ASP A 7 8.60 11.24 1.94
C ASP A 7 8.87 11.74 0.51
N TYR A 8 7.86 11.66 -0.32
CA TYR A 8 7.90 12.21 -1.68
C TYR A 8 6.95 13.41 -1.84
N GLY A 9 6.64 14.10 -0.72
CA GLY A 9 5.84 15.33 -0.70
C GLY A 9 4.33 15.14 -0.69
N VAL A 10 3.82 13.90 -0.78
CA VAL A 10 2.39 13.59 -0.72
C VAL A 10 2.13 12.36 0.14
N GLY A 11 1.26 12.49 1.14
CA GLY A 11 0.91 11.38 2.00
C GLY A 11 0.70 11.78 3.47
N ASN A 12 0.09 10.88 4.23
CA ASN A 12 -0.06 11.03 5.67
C ASN A 12 1.04 10.24 6.42
N MET A 13 2.31 10.58 6.13
CA MET A 13 3.49 9.88 6.66
C MET A 13 3.48 9.81 8.18
N ARG A 14 3.10 10.91 8.86
CA ARG A 14 3.06 10.96 10.33
C ARG A 14 2.08 9.97 10.96
N SER A 15 0.96 9.69 10.30
CA SER A 15 0.01 8.69 10.80
C SER A 15 0.58 7.27 10.67
N VAL A 16 1.25 6.98 9.57
CA VAL A 16 1.92 5.69 9.34
C VAL A 16 3.07 5.51 10.33
N GLU A 17 3.89 6.54 10.53
CA GLU A 17 4.97 6.54 11.52
C GLU A 17 4.45 6.27 12.95
N LYS A 18 3.36 6.95 13.35
CA LYS A 18 2.70 6.71 14.64
C LYS A 18 2.14 5.30 14.75
N GLY A 19 1.58 4.76 13.66
CA GLY A 19 1.09 3.38 13.60
C GLY A 19 2.21 2.37 13.89
N PHE A 20 3.37 2.52 13.28
CA PHE A 20 4.55 1.70 13.57
C PHE A 20 5.06 1.90 15.00
N ALA A 21 5.16 3.14 15.46
CA ALA A 21 5.56 3.44 16.83
C ALA A 21 4.63 2.80 17.88
N TYR A 22 3.32 2.80 17.61
CA TYR A 22 2.32 2.18 18.51
C TYR A 22 2.53 0.67 18.65
N VAL A 23 2.94 -0.01 17.60
CA VAL A 23 3.23 -1.46 17.65
C VAL A 23 4.66 -1.77 18.11
N GLY A 24 5.39 -0.76 18.60
CA GLY A 24 6.73 -0.92 19.15
C GLY A 24 7.83 -1.05 18.09
N VAL A 25 7.56 -0.62 16.86
CA VAL A 25 8.51 -0.69 15.75
C VAL A 25 8.84 0.72 15.27
N PRO A 26 10.05 1.24 15.49
CA PRO A 26 10.43 2.55 15.00
C PRO A 26 10.55 2.54 13.46
N ALA A 27 9.90 3.51 12.84
CA ALA A 27 10.04 3.79 11.41
C ALA A 27 10.39 5.28 11.24
N LYS A 28 11.17 5.62 10.24
CA LYS A 28 11.64 6.98 9.99
C LYS A 28 11.08 7.50 8.66
N VAL A 29 10.48 8.68 8.70
CA VAL A 29 10.09 9.42 7.50
C VAL A 29 11.35 10.05 6.89
N THR A 30 11.61 9.82 5.60
CA THR A 30 12.81 10.30 4.93
C THR A 30 12.61 10.48 3.43
N ASP A 31 13.25 11.49 2.86
CA ASP A 31 13.44 11.77 1.43
C ASP A 31 14.93 11.60 1.01
N ASP A 32 15.79 11.20 1.94
CA ASP A 32 17.23 10.99 1.68
C ASP A 32 17.46 9.63 1.00
N PRO A 33 17.96 9.59 -0.26
CA PRO A 33 18.27 8.36 -0.96
C PRO A 33 19.23 7.43 -0.20
N ALA A 34 20.20 7.98 0.55
CA ALA A 34 21.16 7.17 1.30
C ALA A 34 20.50 6.45 2.48
N GLU A 35 19.53 7.09 3.14
CA GLU A 35 18.73 6.44 4.18
C GLU A 35 17.83 5.34 3.60
N ILE A 36 17.21 5.58 2.44
CA ILE A 36 16.39 4.58 1.73
C ILE A 36 17.28 3.39 1.31
N GLU A 37 18.47 3.65 0.78
CA GLU A 37 19.42 2.62 0.38
C GLU A 37 19.85 1.74 1.57
N SER A 38 19.97 2.31 2.76
CA SER A 38 20.36 1.57 3.96
C SER A 38 19.20 0.95 4.74
N ALA A 39 17.95 1.13 4.28
CA ALA A 39 16.76 0.63 4.97
C ALA A 39 16.62 -0.89 4.86
N ASP A 40 16.12 -1.51 5.92
CA ASP A 40 15.80 -2.95 5.97
C ASP A 40 14.38 -3.22 5.42
N ALA A 41 13.51 -2.20 5.37
CA ALA A 41 12.21 -2.23 4.71
C ALA A 41 11.76 -0.83 4.28
N ILE A 42 10.87 -0.77 3.31
CA ILE A 42 10.35 0.45 2.72
C ILE A 42 8.83 0.48 2.88
N VAL A 43 8.29 1.64 3.28
CA VAL A 43 6.87 1.92 3.23
C VAL A 43 6.64 3.08 2.28
N LEU A 44 5.78 2.87 1.30
CA LEU A 44 5.32 3.89 0.37
C LEU A 44 3.88 4.28 0.73
N PRO A 45 3.68 5.29 1.57
CA PRO A 45 2.35 5.82 1.84
C PRO A 45 1.92 6.70 0.68
N GLY A 46 0.65 7.06 0.62
CA GLY A 46 0.22 8.06 -0.33
C GLY A 46 -1.24 8.44 -0.18
N VAL A 47 -1.54 9.71 -0.48
CA VAL A 47 -2.88 10.25 -0.65
C VAL A 47 -2.90 11.19 -1.85
N GLY A 48 -4.07 11.37 -2.48
CA GLY A 48 -4.20 12.26 -3.65
C GLY A 48 -4.23 11.50 -4.97
N ALA A 49 -3.89 12.19 -6.06
CA ALA A 49 -3.99 11.67 -7.42
C ALA A 49 -2.76 10.87 -7.84
N PHE A 50 -2.99 9.81 -8.62
CA PHE A 50 -1.96 8.87 -9.09
C PHE A 50 -0.83 9.57 -9.86
N GLU A 51 -1.17 10.40 -10.85
CA GLU A 51 -0.17 11.14 -11.64
C GLU A 51 0.74 11.99 -10.76
N SER A 52 0.13 12.70 -9.81
CA SER A 52 0.88 13.54 -8.87
C SER A 52 1.83 12.70 -8.01
N GLY A 53 1.36 11.56 -7.50
CA GLY A 53 2.20 10.62 -6.75
C GLY A 53 3.39 10.15 -7.56
N MET A 54 3.15 9.68 -8.80
CA MET A 54 4.22 9.20 -9.69
C MET A 54 5.23 10.28 -10.06
N ARG A 55 4.77 11.51 -10.26
CA ARG A 55 5.67 12.65 -10.55
C ARG A 55 6.54 12.99 -9.33
N HIS A 56 5.98 12.98 -8.13
CA HIS A 56 6.73 13.34 -6.92
C HIS A 56 7.73 12.24 -6.50
N ILE A 57 7.43 10.96 -6.74
CA ILE A 57 8.38 9.89 -6.41
C ILE A 57 9.53 9.76 -7.42
N GLU A 58 9.45 10.40 -8.59
CA GLU A 58 10.44 10.22 -9.67
C GLU A 58 11.91 10.41 -9.21
N PRO A 59 12.26 11.40 -8.36
CA PRO A 59 13.62 11.53 -7.84
C PRO A 59 14.11 10.34 -7.00
N LEU A 60 13.19 9.65 -6.33
CA LEU A 60 13.49 8.52 -5.42
C LEU A 60 13.21 7.15 -6.07
N LYS A 61 12.57 7.14 -7.23
CA LYS A 61 12.08 5.92 -7.88
C LYS A 61 13.20 4.89 -8.09
N LYS A 62 14.36 5.36 -8.57
CA LYS A 62 15.47 4.44 -8.83
C LYS A 62 15.93 3.73 -7.55
N VAL A 63 16.21 4.44 -6.48
CA VAL A 63 16.67 3.84 -5.23
C VAL A 63 15.62 2.91 -4.63
N VAL A 64 14.32 3.28 -4.71
CA VAL A 64 13.22 2.42 -4.24
C VAL A 64 13.17 1.12 -5.03
N LEU A 65 13.24 1.17 -6.38
CA LEU A 65 13.22 -0.03 -7.23
C LEU A 65 14.46 -0.90 -7.02
N ASP A 66 15.65 -0.31 -6.93
CA ASP A 66 16.89 -1.05 -6.66
C ASP A 66 16.80 -1.82 -5.33
N ARG A 67 16.18 -1.23 -4.29
CA ARG A 67 15.97 -1.91 -3.00
C ARG A 67 14.97 -3.06 -3.10
N VAL A 68 13.87 -2.84 -3.83
CA VAL A 68 12.88 -3.91 -4.09
C VAL A 68 13.53 -5.06 -4.86
N ASP A 69 14.36 -4.76 -5.86
CA ASP A 69 15.10 -5.77 -6.65
C ASP A 69 16.12 -6.52 -5.79
N ALA A 70 16.69 -5.86 -4.79
CA ALA A 70 17.56 -6.50 -3.79
C ALA A 70 16.81 -7.35 -2.74
N GLY A 71 15.47 -7.47 -2.85
CA GLY A 71 14.64 -8.27 -1.96
C GLY A 71 14.20 -7.57 -0.69
N VAL A 72 14.40 -6.26 -0.57
CA VAL A 72 13.94 -5.48 0.60
C VAL A 72 12.42 -5.43 0.63
N PRO A 73 11.77 -5.76 1.77
CA PRO A 73 10.33 -5.70 1.91
C PRO A 73 9.77 -4.31 1.64
N MET A 74 8.69 -4.24 0.85
CA MET A 74 7.99 -2.99 0.53
C MET A 74 6.50 -3.11 0.81
N LEU A 75 5.96 -2.12 1.54
CA LEU A 75 4.54 -1.94 1.80
C LEU A 75 4.02 -0.68 1.13
N GLY A 76 3.14 -0.81 0.13
CA GLY A 76 2.37 0.31 -0.41
C GLY A 76 1.07 0.53 0.37
N VAL A 77 0.74 1.78 0.73
CA VAL A 77 -0.48 2.11 1.48
C VAL A 77 -1.33 3.09 0.68
N CYS A 78 -2.57 2.72 0.40
CA CYS A 78 -3.57 3.49 -0.33
C CYS A 78 -3.06 3.92 -1.72
N LEU A 79 -2.77 5.20 -1.97
CA LEU A 79 -2.15 5.62 -3.23
C LEU A 79 -0.82 4.90 -3.47
N GLY A 80 -0.02 4.69 -2.43
CA GLY A 80 1.23 3.91 -2.54
C GLY A 80 1.01 2.49 -3.05
N MET A 81 -0.06 1.81 -2.63
CA MET A 81 -0.46 0.53 -3.23
C MET A 81 -0.81 0.68 -4.70
N GLN A 82 -1.61 1.69 -5.07
CA GLN A 82 -1.99 1.91 -6.46
C GLN A 82 -0.77 2.17 -7.35
N MET A 83 0.22 2.91 -6.85
CA MET A 83 1.47 3.20 -7.56
C MET A 83 2.31 1.94 -7.83
N LEU A 84 2.10 0.83 -7.10
CA LEU A 84 2.78 -0.45 -7.39
C LEU A 84 2.35 -1.04 -8.73
N PHE A 85 1.16 -0.75 -9.22
CA PHE A 85 0.61 -1.31 -10.46
C PHE A 85 1.33 -0.77 -11.71
N GLU A 86 1.08 -1.43 -12.87
CA GLU A 86 1.65 -1.00 -14.15
C GLU A 86 1.12 0.36 -14.58
N GLU A 87 -0.19 0.60 -14.36
CA GLU A 87 -0.84 1.82 -14.85
C GLU A 87 -2.12 2.18 -14.07
N SER A 88 -2.56 3.42 -14.24
CA SER A 88 -3.82 3.94 -13.73
C SER A 88 -4.50 4.81 -14.79
N GLU A 89 -5.84 4.77 -14.81
CA GLU A 89 -6.68 5.62 -15.67
C GLU A 89 -7.09 6.95 -14.98
N GLU A 90 -6.58 7.23 -13.78
CA GLU A 90 -6.93 8.45 -13.05
C GLU A 90 -6.39 9.70 -13.73
N GLY A 91 -7.30 10.54 -14.26
CA GLY A 91 -6.94 11.78 -14.97
C GLY A 91 -6.30 11.56 -16.35
N GLY A 92 -6.31 10.33 -16.85
CA GLY A 92 -5.65 9.87 -18.07
C GLY A 92 -4.91 8.56 -17.83
N LEU A 93 -4.24 8.04 -18.83
CA LEU A 93 -3.45 6.82 -18.68
C LEU A 93 -2.02 7.17 -18.22
N HIS A 94 -1.70 6.80 -16.98
CA HIS A 94 -0.41 7.05 -16.35
C HIS A 94 0.28 5.74 -15.97
N ARG A 95 1.60 5.66 -16.16
CA ARG A 95 2.40 4.50 -15.76
C ARG A 95 2.74 4.55 -14.28
N GLY A 96 2.69 3.39 -13.61
CA GLY A 96 3.12 3.19 -12.23
C GLY A 96 4.54 2.63 -12.11
N LEU A 97 4.81 1.96 -10.98
CA LEU A 97 6.11 1.33 -10.70
C LEU A 97 6.27 -0.02 -11.39
N GLY A 98 5.18 -0.65 -11.86
CA GLY A 98 5.21 -1.93 -12.57
C GLY A 98 5.63 -3.12 -11.69
N LEU A 99 5.38 -3.06 -10.40
CA LEU A 99 5.68 -4.12 -9.42
C LEU A 99 4.52 -5.11 -9.26
N VAL A 100 3.33 -4.74 -9.74
CA VAL A 100 2.10 -5.53 -9.76
C VAL A 100 1.45 -5.37 -11.12
N LYS A 101 1.05 -6.48 -11.74
CA LYS A 101 0.34 -6.46 -13.02
C LYS A 101 -1.06 -5.89 -12.89
N GLY A 102 -1.47 -5.16 -13.92
CA GLY A 102 -2.82 -4.65 -14.06
C GLY A 102 -2.93 -3.14 -13.98
N ARG A 103 -4.19 -2.68 -14.03
CA ARG A 103 -4.55 -1.27 -14.13
C ARG A 103 -5.47 -0.87 -12.99
N ILE A 104 -5.20 0.29 -12.41
CA ILE A 104 -6.09 0.97 -11.47
C ILE A 104 -7.20 1.65 -12.26
N THR A 105 -8.45 1.37 -11.89
CA THR A 105 -9.66 1.84 -12.58
C THR A 105 -10.58 2.58 -11.62
N ARG A 106 -11.46 3.43 -12.14
CA ARG A 106 -12.46 4.12 -11.33
C ARG A 106 -13.59 3.18 -10.91
N PHE A 107 -14.22 3.45 -9.77
CA PHE A 107 -15.50 2.80 -9.45
C PHE A 107 -16.56 3.12 -10.47
N SER A 108 -17.50 2.18 -10.69
CA SER A 108 -18.59 2.31 -11.65
C SER A 108 -19.45 3.55 -11.40
N ASN A 109 -20.01 4.11 -12.47
CA ASN A 109 -20.96 5.19 -12.39
C ASN A 109 -22.18 4.77 -11.54
N GLY A 110 -22.71 5.70 -10.73
CA GLY A 110 -23.84 5.45 -9.84
C GLY A 110 -23.47 5.11 -8.41
N LEU A 111 -22.20 4.80 -8.12
CA LEU A 111 -21.71 4.69 -6.77
C LEU A 111 -21.27 6.06 -6.23
N LYS A 112 -21.46 6.27 -4.91
CA LYS A 112 -20.90 7.44 -4.24
C LYS A 112 -19.38 7.28 -4.16
N VAL A 113 -18.62 8.17 -4.77
CA VAL A 113 -17.17 8.21 -4.68
C VAL A 113 -16.71 9.50 -3.98
N PRO A 114 -15.66 9.43 -3.14
CA PRO A 114 -14.87 8.25 -2.82
C PRO A 114 -15.65 7.20 -2.01
N HIS A 115 -15.28 5.91 -2.16
CA HIS A 115 -15.55 4.89 -1.15
C HIS A 115 -14.86 5.33 0.14
N MET A 116 -15.61 5.73 1.15
CA MET A 116 -15.07 6.27 2.40
C MET A 116 -15.77 5.61 3.59
N GLY A 117 -14.99 5.01 4.47
CA GLY A 117 -15.47 4.39 5.68
C GLY A 117 -14.90 3.01 5.95
N TRP A 118 -15.52 2.33 6.92
CA TRP A 118 -15.16 0.97 7.29
C TRP A 118 -15.80 -0.03 6.36
N ASN A 119 -15.01 -1.00 5.90
CA ASN A 119 -15.49 -2.11 5.08
C ASN A 119 -14.78 -3.40 5.47
N SER A 120 -15.45 -4.53 5.29
CA SER A 120 -14.94 -5.84 5.67
C SER A 120 -13.99 -6.40 4.61
N LEU A 121 -12.98 -7.12 5.07
CA LEU A 121 -12.02 -7.82 4.24
C LEU A 121 -12.46 -9.26 4.00
N ASP A 122 -12.38 -9.74 2.77
CA ASP A 122 -12.50 -11.14 2.42
C ASP A 122 -11.12 -11.69 2.02
N ILE A 123 -10.55 -12.56 2.86
CA ILE A 123 -9.21 -13.10 2.67
C ILE A 123 -9.26 -14.23 1.65
N LYS A 124 -8.59 -14.03 0.52
CA LYS A 124 -8.56 -15.01 -0.60
C LYS A 124 -7.38 -15.97 -0.51
N LYS A 125 -6.26 -15.51 0.09
CA LYS A 125 -5.00 -16.27 0.19
C LYS A 125 -4.35 -16.06 1.55
N GLN A 126 -3.66 -17.07 2.03
CA GLN A 126 -2.77 -16.90 3.18
C GLN A 126 -1.58 -16.01 2.78
N HIS A 127 -1.27 -15.04 3.61
CA HIS A 127 -0.13 -14.15 3.43
C HIS A 127 0.37 -13.66 4.79
N PRO A 128 1.68 -13.56 5.03
CA PRO A 128 2.24 -13.17 6.33
C PRO A 128 1.70 -11.84 6.86
N LEU A 129 1.43 -10.86 5.98
CA LEU A 129 0.81 -9.58 6.37
C LEU A 129 -0.52 -9.78 7.12
N LEU A 130 -1.28 -10.83 6.79
CA LEU A 130 -2.61 -11.11 7.33
C LEU A 130 -2.62 -12.16 8.46
N ASP A 131 -1.45 -12.52 9.00
CA ASP A 131 -1.37 -13.49 10.09
C ASP A 131 -2.13 -13.02 11.32
N GLY A 132 -3.10 -13.84 11.76
CA GLY A 132 -4.01 -13.52 12.86
C GLY A 132 -5.17 -12.58 12.52
N ILE A 133 -5.34 -12.22 11.24
CA ILE A 133 -6.51 -11.49 10.72
C ILE A 133 -7.50 -12.50 10.14
N LYS A 134 -8.78 -12.29 10.36
CA LYS A 134 -9.86 -13.16 9.87
C LYS A 134 -10.67 -12.46 8.77
N SER A 135 -11.22 -13.22 7.82
CA SER A 135 -12.25 -12.70 6.92
C SER A 135 -13.40 -12.11 7.74
N GLY A 136 -13.94 -10.97 7.28
CA GLY A 136 -14.89 -10.18 8.03
C GLY A 136 -14.25 -9.11 8.93
N SER A 137 -12.92 -9.09 9.11
CA SER A 137 -12.24 -8.00 9.80
C SER A 137 -12.44 -6.68 9.04
N PHE A 138 -12.69 -5.59 9.78
CA PHE A 138 -12.93 -4.27 9.18
C PHE A 138 -11.63 -3.50 9.01
N ALA A 139 -11.57 -2.73 7.89
CA ALA A 139 -10.50 -1.80 7.60
C ALA A 139 -11.08 -0.46 7.12
N TYR A 140 -10.33 0.63 7.25
CA TYR A 140 -10.76 1.97 6.87
C TYR A 140 -10.26 2.36 5.50
N PHE A 141 -11.19 2.63 4.59
CA PHE A 141 -10.96 2.99 3.19
C PHE A 141 -11.29 4.45 2.91
N VAL A 142 -10.56 5.05 1.98
CA VAL A 142 -10.89 6.34 1.38
C VAL A 142 -10.23 6.42 0.00
N HIS A 143 -10.96 6.03 -1.06
CA HIS A 143 -10.42 6.03 -2.42
C HIS A 143 -11.54 6.08 -3.48
N SER A 144 -11.23 6.64 -4.65
CA SER A 144 -12.15 6.74 -5.81
C SER A 144 -11.78 5.77 -6.93
N TYR A 145 -10.55 5.25 -6.90
CA TYR A 145 -10.01 4.30 -7.86
C TYR A 145 -9.64 3.01 -7.15
N LYS A 146 -9.67 1.90 -7.86
CA LYS A 146 -9.48 0.56 -7.31
C LYS A 146 -8.68 -0.33 -8.26
N ALA A 147 -8.01 -1.34 -7.72
CA ALA A 147 -7.50 -2.45 -8.49
C ALA A 147 -8.58 -3.53 -8.64
N PRO A 148 -8.86 -4.04 -9.84
CA PRO A 148 -9.70 -5.22 -10.03
C PRO A 148 -9.13 -6.43 -9.29
N VAL A 149 -10.00 -7.38 -8.94
CA VAL A 149 -9.54 -8.68 -8.40
C VAL A 149 -8.76 -9.43 -9.48
N SER A 150 -7.63 -9.98 -9.10
CA SER A 150 -6.69 -10.70 -9.97
C SER A 150 -5.98 -11.80 -9.21
N GLU A 151 -5.06 -12.50 -9.87
CA GLU A 151 -4.19 -13.49 -9.23
C GLU A 151 -3.28 -12.89 -8.13
N SER A 152 -2.96 -11.60 -8.21
CA SER A 152 -2.19 -10.88 -7.20
C SER A 152 -3.02 -10.49 -5.97
N THR A 153 -4.35 -10.68 -5.97
CA THR A 153 -5.23 -10.35 -4.85
C THR A 153 -5.01 -11.32 -3.69
N VAL A 154 -4.71 -10.78 -2.54
CA VAL A 154 -4.56 -11.51 -1.26
C VAL A 154 -5.84 -11.40 -0.44
N ALA A 155 -6.42 -10.20 -0.38
CA ALA A 155 -7.74 -9.95 0.20
C ALA A 155 -8.51 -8.96 -0.66
N SER A 156 -9.82 -9.08 -0.66
CA SER A 156 -10.74 -8.19 -1.37
C SER A 156 -11.69 -7.51 -0.39
N ALA A 157 -12.43 -6.53 -0.88
CA ALA A 157 -13.60 -5.95 -0.25
C ALA A 157 -14.65 -5.68 -1.33
N ASP A 158 -15.90 -5.45 -0.95
CA ASP A 158 -16.99 -5.14 -1.88
C ASP A 158 -17.47 -3.71 -1.70
N TYR A 159 -17.57 -2.98 -2.81
CA TYR A 159 -18.24 -1.68 -2.88
C TYR A 159 -18.88 -1.51 -4.26
N GLY A 160 -20.10 -2.02 -4.39
CA GLY A 160 -20.77 -2.09 -5.69
C GLY A 160 -20.04 -2.97 -6.70
N GLY A 161 -19.38 -3.99 -6.22
CA GLY A 161 -18.53 -4.95 -6.88
C GLY A 161 -17.19 -5.15 -6.16
N GLU A 162 -16.69 -6.34 -6.25
CA GLU A 162 -15.47 -6.77 -5.58
C GLU A 162 -14.22 -6.02 -6.12
N PHE A 163 -13.30 -5.68 -5.24
CA PHE A 163 -12.03 -5.05 -5.58
C PHE A 163 -10.89 -5.55 -4.68
N THR A 164 -9.66 -5.39 -5.13
CA THR A 164 -8.47 -5.79 -4.38
C THR A 164 -8.23 -4.83 -3.21
N ALA A 165 -8.32 -5.35 -1.98
CA ALA A 165 -8.05 -4.62 -0.76
C ALA A 165 -6.59 -4.82 -0.28
N VAL A 166 -6.03 -6.03 -0.50
CA VAL A 166 -4.62 -6.34 -0.27
C VAL A 166 -4.07 -7.03 -1.49
N VAL A 167 -2.93 -6.57 -1.97
CA VAL A 167 -2.23 -7.13 -3.13
C VAL A 167 -0.86 -7.65 -2.72
N SER A 168 -0.41 -8.74 -3.32
CA SER A 168 0.99 -9.17 -3.32
C SER A 168 1.55 -8.99 -4.73
N GLY A 169 2.69 -8.35 -4.86
CA GLY A 169 3.35 -8.13 -6.14
C GLY A 169 3.89 -9.42 -6.76
N ASP A 170 4.39 -9.31 -7.99
CA ASP A 170 5.07 -10.42 -8.68
C ASP A 170 6.36 -10.84 -7.92
N ARG A 171 6.90 -9.94 -7.10
CA ARG A 171 7.99 -10.21 -6.15
C ARG A 171 7.41 -10.44 -4.76
N PRO A 172 7.81 -11.51 -4.04
CA PRO A 172 7.23 -11.88 -2.75
C PRO A 172 7.48 -10.85 -1.64
N ASN A 173 8.44 -9.95 -1.83
CA ASN A 173 8.76 -8.87 -0.91
C ASN A 173 7.91 -7.60 -1.12
N VAL A 174 6.99 -7.58 -2.10
CA VAL A 174 6.12 -6.43 -2.39
C VAL A 174 4.69 -6.75 -1.99
N VAL A 175 4.12 -5.92 -1.13
CA VAL A 175 2.73 -6.02 -0.69
C VAL A 175 2.10 -4.62 -0.62
N GLY A 176 0.79 -4.54 -0.80
CA GLY A 176 0.07 -3.27 -0.69
C GLY A 176 -1.31 -3.42 -0.08
N THR A 177 -1.79 -2.36 0.58
CA THR A 177 -3.14 -2.25 1.14
C THR A 177 -3.85 -1.04 0.55
N GLN A 178 -5.08 -1.22 0.03
CA GLN A 178 -5.90 -0.09 -0.45
C GLN A 178 -6.45 0.75 0.70
N PHE A 179 -6.65 0.14 1.84
CA PHE A 179 -7.04 0.80 3.07
C PHE A 179 -5.82 1.35 3.82
N HIS A 180 -6.09 2.12 4.86
CA HIS A 180 -5.10 2.68 5.76
C HIS A 180 -4.94 1.77 6.99
N PRO A 181 -3.92 0.92 7.08
CA PRO A 181 -3.73 0.06 8.25
C PRO A 181 -3.53 0.88 9.52
N GLU A 182 -2.87 2.03 9.46
CA GLU A 182 -2.68 2.95 10.58
C GLU A 182 -3.98 3.57 11.12
N LYS A 183 -5.10 3.42 10.38
CA LYS A 183 -6.44 3.88 10.75
C LYS A 183 -7.44 2.75 10.94
N SER A 184 -6.98 1.50 10.83
CA SER A 184 -7.85 0.31 10.80
C SER A 184 -7.86 -0.45 12.12
N SER A 185 -7.75 0.28 13.26
CA SER A 185 -7.82 -0.28 14.60
C SER A 185 -6.88 -1.47 14.79
N ASP A 186 -7.27 -2.46 15.61
CA ASP A 186 -6.43 -3.61 15.96
C ASP A 186 -6.00 -4.44 14.73
N ALA A 187 -6.90 -4.61 13.76
CA ALA A 187 -6.60 -5.36 12.54
C ALA A 187 -5.47 -4.68 11.75
N GLY A 188 -5.57 -3.38 11.54
CA GLY A 188 -4.54 -2.62 10.82
C GLY A 188 -3.21 -2.56 11.58
N LEU A 189 -3.25 -2.33 12.88
CA LEU A 189 -2.05 -2.33 13.73
C LEU A 189 -1.36 -3.70 13.73
N ARG A 190 -2.15 -4.78 13.75
CA ARG A 190 -1.62 -6.13 13.60
C ARG A 190 -0.90 -6.33 12.26
N MET A 191 -1.46 -5.81 11.16
CA MET A 191 -0.81 -5.87 9.85
C MET A 191 0.52 -5.11 9.82
N LEU A 192 0.61 -3.91 10.43
CA LEU A 192 1.87 -3.17 10.55
C LEU A 192 2.92 -3.97 11.34
N LYS A 193 2.50 -4.61 12.43
CA LYS A 193 3.36 -5.50 13.23
C LYS A 193 3.82 -6.72 12.41
N ASN A 194 2.93 -7.32 11.66
CA ASN A 194 3.23 -8.46 10.80
C ASN A 194 4.22 -8.09 9.69
N PHE A 195 4.04 -6.92 9.06
CA PHE A 195 4.99 -6.41 8.07
C PHE A 195 6.38 -6.26 8.67
N ALA A 196 6.49 -5.64 9.83
CA ALA A 196 7.77 -5.50 10.54
C ALA A 196 8.38 -6.87 10.91
N GLY A 197 7.57 -7.83 11.31
CA GLY A 197 8.01 -9.20 11.63
C GLY A 197 8.54 -10.00 10.43
N ALA A 198 8.22 -9.59 9.20
CA ALA A 198 8.71 -10.22 7.97
C ALA A 198 10.12 -9.71 7.56
N ILE A 199 10.65 -8.68 8.22
CA ILE A 199 11.98 -8.12 7.96
C ILE A 199 13.02 -9.05 8.61
N LYS A 200 13.91 -9.58 7.78
CA LYS A 200 14.98 -10.51 8.21
C LYS A 200 16.22 -9.76 8.65
#